data_1f2ea24a946d2f8454427384fa15b930
#
_entry.id   1f2ea24a946d2f8454427384fa15b930
#
_cell.length_a   1.000
_cell.length_b   1.000
_cell.length_c   1.000
_cell.angle_alpha   90.00
_cell.angle_beta   90.00
_cell.angle_gamma   90.00
#
_symmetry.space_group_name_H-M   'P 1'
#
loop_
_entity.id
_entity.type
_entity.pdbx_description
1 polymer ?
#
loop_
_entity_poly.entity_id
_entity_poly.type
_entity_poly.pdbx_seq_one_letter_code
_entity_poly.pdbx_strand_id
1 'polypeptide(L)'
;MPPHEANVGHRWKPGKGTLEKHREIVFATADFMASFVRREADGKLHLVPPLIPAQECYKAADTRDPAFEHAYFRWALGIARAWRADLGEAPDPAWDNAWRDLAPLPVVGDLYATVSGRPFTLYHDHPCVLMICGWLPPAADLDLKRFGRTYDDIAAKWQWDTTWGWDPPVLALAAARLDRPSDAVDELLRDTPKNRYLANGHNYLDARLPLYLPGNGGLLHAVAAMVAGWDGAPKRPNPGFPADGNWKILSEGLLPIP
;
A
#
# COMPACT_ATOMS: atom_id res chain seq x y z
N MET A 1 1.33 27.28 -15.87
CA MET A 1 2.30 26.24 -15.52
C MET A 1 1.54 24.93 -15.47
N PRO A 2 1.93 23.87 -16.20
CA PRO A 2 1.28 22.58 -16.06
C PRO A 2 1.53 22.04 -14.64
N PRO A 3 0.58 21.30 -14.03
CA PRO A 3 0.77 20.71 -12.73
C PRO A 3 1.95 19.75 -12.81
N HIS A 4 2.84 19.84 -11.83
CA HIS A 4 4.02 19.01 -11.70
C HIS A 4 3.68 17.55 -11.95
N GLU A 5 4.25 16.99 -13.01
CA GLU A 5 4.37 15.55 -13.18
C GLU A 5 5.07 15.05 -11.92
N ALA A 6 4.32 14.34 -11.07
CA ALA A 6 4.88 13.68 -9.92
C ALA A 6 5.95 12.73 -10.45
N ASN A 7 7.19 13.09 -10.21
CA ASN A 7 8.36 12.31 -10.54
C ASN A 7 8.23 11.02 -9.71
N VAL A 8 7.64 9.98 -10.29
CA VAL A 8 7.64 8.64 -9.73
C VAL A 8 9.08 8.19 -9.85
N GLY A 9 9.87 8.49 -8.80
CA GLY A 9 11.31 8.26 -8.78
C GLY A 9 11.61 6.77 -8.74
N HIS A 10 11.54 6.12 -9.89
CA HIS A 10 11.94 4.74 -10.01
C HIS A 10 13.46 4.65 -10.03
N ARG A 11 14.08 4.29 -8.93
CA ARG A 11 15.50 3.89 -8.93
C ARG A 11 15.73 2.66 -9.81
N TRP A 12 14.75 1.77 -9.92
CA TRP A 12 14.77 0.66 -10.85
C TRP A 12 14.00 1.03 -12.13
N LYS A 13 14.72 1.35 -13.18
CA LYS A 13 14.13 1.50 -14.52
C LYS A 13 14.36 0.20 -15.27
N PRO A 14 13.31 -0.59 -15.52
CA PRO A 14 13.46 -1.79 -16.34
C PRO A 14 13.96 -1.41 -17.73
N GLY A 15 14.92 -2.17 -18.24
CA GLY A 15 15.37 -1.99 -19.61
C GLY A 15 14.23 -2.25 -20.60
N LYS A 16 14.32 -1.67 -21.81
CA LYS A 16 13.29 -1.77 -22.87
C LYS A 16 12.81 -3.20 -23.12
N GLY A 17 13.72 -4.18 -23.13
CA GLY A 17 13.37 -5.59 -23.32
C GLY A 17 12.50 -6.16 -22.19
N THR A 18 12.65 -5.69 -20.95
CA THR A 18 11.78 -6.07 -19.85
C THR A 18 10.39 -5.45 -20.00
N LEU A 19 10.32 -4.19 -20.43
CA LEU A 19 9.04 -3.52 -20.70
C LEU A 19 8.29 -4.24 -21.82
N GLU A 20 8.95 -4.54 -22.92
CA GLU A 20 8.36 -5.28 -24.05
C GLU A 20 7.85 -6.66 -23.63
N LYS A 21 8.66 -7.41 -22.83
CA LYS A 21 8.32 -8.76 -22.37
C LYS A 21 7.06 -8.80 -21.53
N HIS A 22 6.85 -7.80 -20.66
CA HIS A 22 5.75 -7.77 -19.68
C HIS A 22 4.63 -6.80 -20.07
N ARG A 23 4.72 -6.17 -21.24
CA ARG A 23 3.78 -5.17 -21.74
C ARG A 23 2.34 -5.61 -21.68
N GLU A 24 2.03 -6.81 -22.17
CA GLU A 24 0.67 -7.28 -22.30
C GLU A 24 -0.04 -7.38 -20.94
N ILE A 25 0.62 -7.90 -19.90
CA ILE A 25 0.00 -8.04 -18.59
C ILE A 25 -0.21 -6.67 -17.92
N VAL A 26 0.75 -5.75 -18.04
CA VAL A 26 0.63 -4.41 -17.47
C VAL A 26 -0.47 -3.62 -18.17
N PHE A 27 -0.55 -3.69 -19.49
CA PHE A 27 -1.54 -2.95 -20.28
C PHE A 27 -2.95 -3.51 -20.10
N ALA A 28 -3.12 -4.83 -20.13
CA ALA A 28 -4.41 -5.46 -19.86
C ALA A 28 -4.92 -5.14 -18.44
N THR A 29 -4.01 -5.04 -17.45
CA THR A 29 -4.37 -4.61 -16.11
C THR A 29 -4.84 -3.15 -16.09
N ALA A 30 -4.15 -2.26 -16.80
CA ALA A 30 -4.56 -0.86 -16.92
C ALA A 30 -5.89 -0.70 -17.66
N ASP A 31 -6.13 -1.47 -18.74
CA ASP A 31 -7.41 -1.53 -19.45
C ASP A 31 -8.54 -1.94 -18.50
N PHE A 32 -8.32 -3.00 -17.73
CA PHE A 32 -9.29 -3.43 -16.71
C PHE A 32 -9.59 -2.29 -15.72
N MET A 33 -8.55 -1.67 -15.14
CA MET A 33 -8.73 -0.59 -14.16
C MET A 33 -9.49 0.60 -14.74
N ALA A 34 -9.14 1.02 -15.96
CA ALA A 34 -9.82 2.12 -16.64
C ALA A 34 -11.27 1.80 -16.98
N SER A 35 -11.58 0.53 -17.27
CA SER A 35 -12.94 0.07 -17.55
C SER A 35 -13.81 -0.13 -16.30
N PHE A 36 -13.15 -0.36 -15.14
CA PHE A 36 -13.86 -0.67 -13.89
C PHE A 36 -14.47 0.57 -13.23
N VAL A 37 -13.77 1.70 -13.29
CA VAL A 37 -14.21 2.94 -12.64
C VAL A 37 -15.43 3.54 -13.34
N ARG A 38 -16.30 4.21 -12.59
CA ARG A 38 -17.53 4.83 -13.08
C ARG A 38 -17.54 6.33 -12.77
N ARG A 39 -17.92 7.13 -13.78
CA ARG A 39 -18.12 8.57 -13.58
C ARG A 39 -19.46 8.80 -12.92
N GLU A 40 -19.45 9.65 -11.90
CA GLU A 40 -20.64 9.99 -11.13
C GLU A 40 -21.00 11.46 -11.20
N ALA A 41 -22.05 11.86 -10.46
CA ALA A 41 -22.65 13.17 -10.54
C ALA A 41 -21.70 14.33 -10.12
N ASP A 42 -20.70 14.03 -9.30
CA ASP A 42 -19.62 14.98 -8.91
C ASP A 42 -18.56 15.19 -10.01
N GLY A 43 -18.71 14.48 -11.13
CA GLY A 43 -17.78 14.55 -12.26
C GLY A 43 -16.50 13.72 -12.07
N LYS A 44 -16.35 13.01 -10.95
CA LYS A 44 -15.20 12.15 -10.68
C LYS A 44 -15.44 10.69 -11.04
N LEU A 45 -14.37 9.94 -11.12
CA LEU A 45 -14.40 8.50 -11.33
C LEU A 45 -14.24 7.79 -9.99
N HIS A 46 -15.11 6.82 -9.75
CA HIS A 46 -15.23 6.09 -8.49
C HIS A 46 -15.11 4.58 -8.70
N LEU A 47 -14.60 3.89 -7.68
CA LEU A 47 -14.74 2.44 -7.55
C LEU A 47 -16.10 2.18 -6.89
N VAL A 48 -17.07 1.70 -7.69
CA VAL A 48 -18.46 1.56 -7.25
C VAL A 48 -18.83 0.10 -6.98
N PRO A 49 -19.86 -0.15 -6.13
CA PRO A 49 -20.38 -1.49 -5.89
C PRO A 49 -20.84 -2.18 -7.19
N PRO A 50 -20.83 -3.55 -7.23
CA PRO A 50 -20.38 -4.43 -6.16
C PRO A 50 -18.87 -4.65 -6.22
N LEU A 51 -18.18 -4.52 -5.08
CA LEU A 51 -16.76 -4.86 -4.95
C LEU A 51 -16.43 -5.33 -3.52
N ILE A 52 -15.46 -6.21 -3.39
CA ILE A 52 -14.94 -6.68 -2.11
C ILE A 52 -13.52 -6.11 -1.97
N PRO A 53 -13.23 -5.29 -0.94
CA PRO A 53 -11.89 -4.76 -0.70
C PRO A 53 -10.99 -5.82 -0.07
N ALA A 54 -9.68 -5.56 0.01
CA ALA A 54 -8.74 -6.42 0.71
C ALA A 54 -9.10 -6.60 2.20
N GLN A 55 -9.75 -5.61 2.82
CA GLN A 55 -10.43 -5.76 4.11
C GLN A 55 -11.79 -6.43 3.88
N GLU A 56 -11.82 -7.76 3.87
CA GLU A 56 -12.91 -8.59 3.36
C GLU A 56 -14.23 -8.50 4.15
N CYS A 57 -14.23 -7.84 5.32
CA CYS A 57 -15.38 -7.72 6.19
C CYS A 57 -16.48 -6.76 5.70
N TYR A 58 -16.27 -6.05 4.59
CA TYR A 58 -17.27 -5.18 4.00
C TYR A 58 -18.20 -5.93 3.04
N LYS A 59 -19.47 -5.51 2.99
CA LYS A 59 -20.45 -6.08 2.04
C LYS A 59 -20.21 -5.55 0.64
N ALA A 60 -20.06 -6.44 -0.32
CA ALA A 60 -19.77 -6.07 -1.72
C ALA A 60 -20.77 -5.06 -2.31
N ALA A 61 -22.05 -5.20 -1.98
CA ALA A 61 -23.12 -4.33 -2.50
C ALA A 61 -23.06 -2.88 -1.98
N ASP A 62 -22.36 -2.66 -0.86
CA ASP A 62 -22.31 -1.36 -0.16
C ASP A 62 -20.92 -0.72 -0.20
N THR A 63 -19.90 -1.46 -0.66
CA THR A 63 -18.51 -1.01 -0.65
C THR A 63 -18.22 -0.06 -1.81
N ARG A 64 -17.68 1.12 -1.47
CA ARG A 64 -17.38 2.18 -2.42
C ARG A 64 -16.04 2.83 -2.08
N ASP A 65 -15.25 3.11 -3.10
CA ASP A 65 -13.94 3.76 -3.02
C ASP A 65 -13.09 3.25 -1.85
N PRO A 66 -12.83 1.95 -1.74
CA PRO A 66 -11.95 1.48 -0.68
C PRO A 66 -10.56 2.06 -0.89
N ALA A 67 -10.01 2.64 0.18
CA ALA A 67 -8.85 3.53 0.13
C ALA A 67 -7.60 2.86 -0.47
N PHE A 68 -7.34 1.60 -0.09
CA PHE A 68 -6.17 0.87 -0.60
C PHE A 68 -6.31 0.59 -2.11
N GLU A 69 -7.43 0.01 -2.54
CA GLU A 69 -7.67 -0.31 -3.95
C GLU A 69 -7.70 0.94 -4.81
N HIS A 70 -8.27 2.01 -4.28
CA HIS A 70 -8.29 3.31 -4.93
C HIS A 70 -6.87 3.86 -5.15
N ALA A 71 -6.03 3.84 -4.10
CA ALA A 71 -4.63 4.25 -4.19
C ALA A 71 -3.84 3.34 -5.15
N TYR A 72 -4.10 2.02 -5.11
CA TYR A 72 -3.48 1.06 -6.00
C TYR A 72 -3.83 1.32 -7.47
N PHE A 73 -5.10 1.60 -7.78
CA PHE A 73 -5.53 1.94 -9.16
C PHE A 73 -4.77 3.18 -9.66
N ARG A 74 -4.71 4.22 -8.86
CA ARG A 74 -4.00 5.45 -9.24
C ARG A 74 -2.51 5.17 -9.47
N TRP A 75 -1.87 4.43 -8.58
CA TRP A 75 -0.46 4.08 -8.70
C TRP A 75 -0.19 3.20 -9.92
N ALA A 76 -0.96 2.13 -10.11
CA ALA A 76 -0.76 1.18 -11.20
C ALA A 76 -1.03 1.79 -12.58
N LEU A 77 -2.08 2.62 -12.71
CA LEU A 77 -2.31 3.40 -13.93
C LEU A 77 -1.17 4.36 -14.22
N GLY A 78 -0.60 5.00 -13.19
CA GLY A 78 0.60 5.84 -13.33
C GLY A 78 1.79 5.06 -13.89
N ILE A 79 2.04 3.85 -13.39
CA ILE A 79 3.09 2.94 -13.90
C ILE A 79 2.81 2.55 -15.36
N ALA A 80 1.60 2.14 -15.69
CA ALA A 80 1.25 1.73 -17.06
C ALA A 80 1.43 2.88 -18.07
N ARG A 81 1.06 4.11 -17.68
CA ARG A 81 1.26 5.33 -18.48
C ARG A 81 2.76 5.61 -18.72
N ALA A 82 3.57 5.48 -17.67
CA ALA A 82 5.02 5.64 -17.76
C ALA A 82 5.64 4.57 -18.69
N TRP A 83 5.20 3.33 -18.60
CA TRP A 83 5.66 2.25 -19.49
C TRP A 83 5.33 2.53 -20.96
N ARG A 84 4.12 3.03 -21.27
CA ARG A 84 3.79 3.42 -22.65
C ARG A 84 4.74 4.50 -23.18
N ALA A 85 5.01 5.52 -22.36
CA ALA A 85 5.94 6.58 -22.73
C ALA A 85 7.37 6.05 -22.98
N ASP A 86 7.88 5.18 -22.08
CA ASP A 86 9.20 4.58 -22.20
C ASP A 86 9.32 3.63 -23.42
N LEU A 87 8.22 3.03 -23.87
CA LEU A 87 8.14 2.24 -25.10
C LEU A 87 7.96 3.10 -26.36
N GLY A 88 7.75 4.41 -26.21
CA GLY A 88 7.50 5.33 -27.33
C GLY A 88 6.09 5.21 -27.92
N GLU A 89 5.14 4.65 -27.17
CA GLU A 89 3.73 4.54 -27.58
C GLU A 89 2.93 5.78 -27.24
N ALA A 90 1.90 6.08 -28.05
CA ALA A 90 1.01 7.20 -27.80
C ALA A 90 0.24 7.01 -26.46
N PRO A 91 -0.04 8.09 -25.72
CA PRO A 91 -0.88 8.04 -24.53
C PRO A 91 -2.23 7.37 -24.79
N ASP A 92 -2.75 6.67 -23.80
CA ASP A 92 -4.08 6.08 -23.85
C ASP A 92 -5.08 7.01 -23.15
N PRO A 93 -6.07 7.56 -23.86
CA PRO A 93 -7.01 8.52 -23.28
C PRO A 93 -7.87 7.94 -22.13
N ALA A 94 -8.17 6.63 -22.17
CA ALA A 94 -8.95 5.98 -21.12
C ALA A 94 -8.14 5.90 -19.82
N TRP A 95 -6.85 5.51 -19.91
CA TRP A 95 -5.96 5.45 -18.75
C TRP A 95 -5.67 6.84 -18.19
N ASP A 96 -5.42 7.82 -19.07
CA ASP A 96 -5.17 9.21 -18.67
C ASP A 96 -6.37 9.80 -17.93
N ASN A 97 -7.59 9.57 -18.44
CA ASN A 97 -8.81 10.01 -17.80
C ASN A 97 -9.03 9.30 -16.45
N ALA A 98 -8.87 7.97 -16.42
CA ALA A 98 -9.00 7.20 -15.20
C ALA A 98 -8.01 7.67 -14.13
N TRP A 99 -6.74 7.84 -14.47
CA TRP A 99 -5.70 8.31 -13.56
C TRP A 99 -5.94 9.72 -13.02
N ARG A 100 -6.35 10.66 -13.89
CA ARG A 100 -6.52 12.08 -13.56
C ARG A 100 -7.81 12.37 -12.79
N ASP A 101 -8.90 11.73 -13.22
CA ASP A 101 -10.25 12.05 -12.75
C ASP A 101 -10.70 11.16 -11.58
N LEU A 102 -9.87 10.19 -11.15
CA LEU A 102 -10.17 9.37 -9.99
C LEU A 102 -10.46 10.28 -8.78
N ALA A 103 -11.51 9.97 -8.03
CA ALA A 103 -11.91 10.73 -6.84
C ALA A 103 -10.77 10.82 -5.82
N PRO A 104 -10.78 11.77 -4.89
CA PRO A 104 -9.84 11.76 -3.77
C PRO A 104 -10.08 10.57 -2.84
N LEU A 105 -9.04 10.19 -2.07
CA LEU A 105 -9.18 9.17 -1.04
C LEU A 105 -10.27 9.52 -0.02
N PRO A 106 -11.03 8.55 0.48
CA PRO A 106 -12.09 8.80 1.45
C PRO A 106 -11.54 9.37 2.77
N VAL A 107 -12.21 10.41 3.26
CA VAL A 107 -11.85 11.11 4.50
C VAL A 107 -13.08 11.26 5.36
N VAL A 108 -12.95 11.01 6.67
CA VAL A 108 -13.99 11.26 7.68
C VAL A 108 -13.39 12.05 8.84
N GLY A 109 -13.89 13.24 9.05
CA GLY A 109 -13.26 14.17 9.98
C GLY A 109 -11.81 14.46 9.55
N ASP A 110 -10.86 14.12 10.40
CA ASP A 110 -9.44 14.36 10.15
C ASP A 110 -8.65 13.06 9.90
N LEU A 111 -9.32 12.00 9.49
CA LEU A 111 -8.74 10.67 9.23
C LEU A 111 -9.04 10.21 7.81
N TYR A 112 -8.14 9.44 7.22
CA TYR A 112 -8.48 8.62 6.07
C TYR A 112 -9.41 7.49 6.52
N ALA A 113 -10.43 7.22 5.74
CA ALA A 113 -11.38 6.14 5.99
C ALA A 113 -11.08 4.94 5.10
N THR A 114 -11.47 3.75 5.53
CA THR A 114 -11.27 2.54 4.72
C THR A 114 -12.12 2.55 3.45
N VAL A 115 -13.38 3.06 3.56
CA VAL A 115 -14.31 3.18 2.42
C VAL A 115 -15.05 4.52 2.49
N SER A 116 -15.62 4.98 1.37
CA SER A 116 -16.37 6.25 1.33
C SER A 116 -17.80 6.15 1.87
N GLY A 117 -18.35 4.93 2.03
CA GLY A 117 -19.70 4.67 2.57
C GLY A 117 -19.70 4.27 4.03
N ARG A 118 -20.86 4.36 4.72
CA ARG A 118 -21.00 3.86 6.10
C ARG A 118 -21.13 2.33 6.11
N PRO A 119 -20.49 1.64 7.09
CA PRO A 119 -19.52 2.18 8.07
C PRO A 119 -18.19 2.51 7.40
N PHE A 120 -17.68 3.72 7.62
CA PHE A 120 -16.48 4.24 6.95
C PHE A 120 -15.19 3.47 7.27
N THR A 121 -15.05 3.01 8.52
CA THR A 121 -13.94 2.18 8.99
C THR A 121 -14.49 1.15 9.97
N LEU A 122 -14.24 -0.12 9.67
CA LEU A 122 -14.47 -1.24 10.57
C LEU A 122 -13.12 -1.61 11.19
N TYR A 123 -13.03 -1.57 12.53
CA TYR A 123 -11.76 -1.75 13.25
C TYR A 123 -11.45 -3.22 13.52
N HIS A 124 -11.60 -4.08 12.53
CA HIS A 124 -11.28 -5.50 12.62
C HIS A 124 -10.86 -6.04 11.24
N ASP A 125 -10.33 -7.26 11.20
CA ASP A 125 -9.77 -7.89 10.03
C ASP A 125 -8.46 -7.18 9.59
N HIS A 126 -8.31 -6.75 8.35
CA HIS A 126 -7.09 -6.15 7.80
C HIS A 126 -7.11 -4.62 7.83
N PRO A 127 -6.12 -3.93 8.44
CA PRO A 127 -6.06 -2.46 8.48
C PRO A 127 -5.60 -1.87 7.13
N CYS A 128 -6.28 -2.23 6.03
CA CYS A 128 -5.87 -1.93 4.67
C CYS A 128 -5.77 -0.43 4.35
N VAL A 129 -6.47 0.43 5.09
CA VAL A 129 -6.32 1.89 4.95
C VAL A 129 -4.87 2.34 5.15
N LEU A 130 -4.07 1.63 5.94
CA LEU A 130 -2.66 1.95 6.16
C LEU A 130 -1.76 1.58 4.96
N MET A 131 -2.24 0.75 4.04
CA MET A 131 -1.48 0.37 2.85
C MET A 131 -1.32 1.52 1.84
N ILE A 132 -2.09 2.61 1.97
CA ILE A 132 -1.98 3.79 1.09
C ILE A 132 -0.65 4.55 1.24
N CYS A 133 0.08 4.32 2.35
CA CYS A 133 1.41 4.86 2.59
C CYS A 133 2.22 3.89 3.46
N GLY A 134 2.95 3.04 2.83
CA GLY A 134 3.73 1.98 3.47
C GLY A 134 3.94 0.89 2.45
N TRP A 135 2.90 0.12 2.20
CA TRP A 135 2.87 -0.90 1.17
C TRP A 135 2.94 -0.29 -0.24
N LEU A 136 2.13 0.74 -0.49
CA LEU A 136 2.27 1.60 -1.66
C LEU A 136 3.17 2.80 -1.35
N PRO A 137 3.89 3.32 -2.34
CA PRO A 137 4.48 4.65 -2.21
C PRO A 137 3.34 5.68 -2.00
N PRO A 138 3.55 6.69 -1.13
CA PRO A 138 2.53 7.70 -0.90
C PRO A 138 2.25 8.48 -2.20
N ALA A 139 0.97 8.71 -2.49
CA ALA A 139 0.59 9.62 -3.56
C ALA A 139 1.12 11.04 -3.26
N ALA A 140 1.44 11.81 -4.30
CA ALA A 140 2.02 13.15 -4.14
C ALA A 140 1.09 14.14 -3.39
N ASP A 141 -0.21 13.89 -3.41
CA ASP A 141 -1.25 14.67 -2.73
C ASP A 141 -1.69 14.06 -1.39
N LEU A 142 -1.01 13.01 -0.89
CA LEU A 142 -1.30 12.42 0.40
C LEU A 142 -0.92 13.37 1.55
N ASP A 143 -1.88 13.67 2.42
CA ASP A 143 -1.61 14.40 3.66
C ASP A 143 -0.99 13.46 4.70
N LEU A 144 0.34 13.53 4.85
CA LEU A 144 1.09 12.70 5.80
C LEU A 144 0.71 12.98 7.26
N LYS A 145 0.26 14.21 7.61
CA LYS A 145 -0.20 14.49 8.98
C LYS A 145 -1.52 13.79 9.26
N ARG A 146 -2.45 13.83 8.31
CA ARG A 146 -3.70 13.05 8.40
C ARG A 146 -3.41 11.57 8.43
N PHE A 147 -2.49 11.08 7.61
CA PHE A 147 -2.09 9.68 7.62
C PHE A 147 -1.51 9.26 8.97
N GLY A 148 -0.66 10.09 9.60
CA GLY A 148 -0.15 9.84 10.94
C GLY A 148 -1.27 9.72 11.99
N ARG A 149 -2.28 10.60 11.95
CA ARG A 149 -3.45 10.50 12.83
C ARG A 149 -4.28 9.24 12.54
N THR A 150 -4.39 8.86 11.27
CA THR A 150 -5.07 7.61 10.89
C THR A 150 -4.32 6.40 11.46
N TYR A 151 -2.99 6.38 11.37
CA TYR A 151 -2.16 5.33 11.97
C TYR A 151 -2.39 5.25 13.48
N ASP A 152 -2.34 6.39 14.19
CA ASP A 152 -2.54 6.43 15.64
C ASP A 152 -3.94 5.94 16.04
N ASP A 153 -4.97 6.30 15.29
CA ASP A 153 -6.35 5.86 15.49
C ASP A 153 -6.52 4.35 15.30
N ILE A 154 -5.94 3.81 14.22
CA ILE A 154 -5.91 2.36 13.93
C ILE A 154 -5.14 1.62 15.03
N ALA A 155 -3.93 2.08 15.37
CA ALA A 155 -3.10 1.45 16.41
C ALA A 155 -3.81 1.36 17.76
N ALA A 156 -4.64 2.36 18.10
CA ALA A 156 -5.37 2.43 19.37
C ALA A 156 -6.67 1.62 19.40
N LYS A 157 -7.35 1.43 18.25
CA LYS A 157 -8.72 0.91 18.22
C LYS A 157 -8.89 -0.45 17.58
N TRP A 158 -7.89 -0.92 16.83
CA TRP A 158 -8.03 -2.15 16.05
C TRP A 158 -8.20 -3.38 16.94
N GLN A 159 -9.06 -4.30 16.52
CA GLN A 159 -9.24 -5.60 17.18
C GLN A 159 -8.14 -6.57 16.73
N TRP A 160 -7.00 -6.55 17.41
CA TRP A 160 -5.77 -7.23 17.02
C TRP A 160 -5.87 -8.75 16.95
N ASP A 161 -6.80 -9.36 17.66
CA ASP A 161 -7.10 -10.80 17.62
C ASP A 161 -7.73 -11.23 16.29
N THR A 162 -8.29 -10.28 15.54
CA THR A 162 -8.88 -10.55 14.23
C THR A 162 -7.87 -10.48 13.08
N THR A 163 -6.71 -9.85 13.29
CA THR A 163 -5.68 -9.65 12.26
C THR A 163 -5.02 -10.95 11.79
N TRP A 164 -4.36 -10.87 10.65
CA TRP A 164 -3.64 -11.98 10.05
C TRP A 164 -2.13 -11.72 10.07
N GLY A 165 -1.32 -12.73 9.75
CA GLY A 165 0.14 -12.64 9.88
C GLY A 165 0.83 -11.60 8.98
N TRP A 166 0.17 -11.04 7.98
CA TRP A 166 0.71 -9.98 7.13
C TRP A 166 0.35 -8.56 7.59
N ASP A 167 -0.57 -8.41 8.55
CA ASP A 167 -1.01 -7.10 9.04
C ASP A 167 0.07 -6.38 9.87
N PRO A 168 0.79 -7.02 10.81
CA PRO A 168 1.89 -6.39 11.51
C PRO A 168 2.96 -5.79 10.57
N PRO A 169 3.42 -6.47 9.52
CA PRO A 169 4.25 -5.88 8.47
C PRO A 169 3.66 -4.64 7.79
N VAL A 170 2.35 -4.59 7.56
CA VAL A 170 1.68 -3.40 6.99
C VAL A 170 1.79 -2.20 7.91
N LEU A 171 1.54 -2.40 9.21
CA LEU A 171 1.68 -1.34 10.20
C LEU A 171 3.14 -0.90 10.33
N ALA A 172 4.08 -1.85 10.33
CA ALA A 172 5.50 -1.54 10.41
C ALA A 172 5.97 -0.63 9.27
N LEU A 173 5.54 -0.92 8.03
CA LEU A 173 5.86 -0.07 6.89
C LEU A 173 5.18 1.31 6.97
N ALA A 174 3.94 1.37 7.43
CA ALA A 174 3.25 2.64 7.65
C ALA A 174 3.98 3.51 8.70
N ALA A 175 4.38 2.91 9.82
CA ALA A 175 5.18 3.58 10.86
C ALA A 175 6.54 4.03 10.33
N ALA A 176 7.25 3.19 9.59
CA ALA A 176 8.54 3.51 8.98
C ALA A 176 8.44 4.71 8.03
N ARG A 177 7.40 4.76 7.18
CA ARG A 177 7.12 5.90 6.27
C ARG A 177 6.77 7.20 7.02
N LEU A 178 6.25 7.10 8.24
CA LEU A 178 6.01 8.24 9.13
C LEU A 178 7.25 8.69 9.91
N ASP A 179 8.42 8.10 9.63
CA ASP A 179 9.67 8.30 10.38
C ASP A 179 9.53 7.94 11.87
N ARG A 180 8.82 6.83 12.15
CA ARG A 180 8.60 6.25 13.48
C ARG A 180 9.25 4.86 13.57
N PRO A 181 10.59 4.76 13.55
CA PRO A 181 11.26 3.46 13.43
C PRO A 181 11.08 2.56 14.67
N SER A 182 10.92 3.13 15.87
CA SER A 182 10.61 2.34 17.07
C SER A 182 9.23 1.67 16.95
N ASP A 183 8.21 2.46 16.56
CA ASP A 183 6.86 1.93 16.34
C ASP A 183 6.88 0.83 15.25
N ALA A 184 7.68 1.04 14.19
CA ALA A 184 7.80 0.06 13.11
C ALA A 184 8.34 -1.30 13.60
N VAL A 185 9.33 -1.30 14.49
CA VAL A 185 9.85 -2.53 15.10
C VAL A 185 8.82 -3.13 16.06
N ASP A 186 8.19 -2.31 16.89
CA ASP A 186 7.17 -2.76 17.84
C ASP A 186 6.00 -3.42 17.12
N GLU A 187 5.61 -2.92 15.93
CA GLU A 187 4.57 -3.54 15.11
C GLU A 187 4.99 -4.92 14.57
N LEU A 188 6.23 -5.08 14.10
CA LEU A 188 6.74 -6.40 13.70
C LEU A 188 6.74 -7.41 14.85
N LEU A 189 6.96 -6.93 16.08
CA LEU A 189 7.01 -7.73 17.29
C LEU A 189 5.68 -7.79 18.04
N ARG A 190 4.61 -7.20 17.49
CA ARG A 190 3.29 -7.15 18.13
C ARG A 190 2.81 -8.55 18.49
N ASP A 191 2.49 -8.75 19.77
CA ASP A 191 1.96 -10.01 20.28
C ASP A 191 0.48 -10.15 19.90
N THR A 192 0.22 -10.83 18.80
CA THR A 192 -1.11 -11.21 18.34
C THR A 192 -1.16 -12.70 17.97
N PRO A 193 -2.34 -13.34 18.05
CA PRO A 193 -2.44 -14.79 17.84
C PRO A 193 -1.85 -15.28 16.52
N LYS A 194 -1.91 -14.46 15.46
CA LYS A 194 -1.48 -14.84 14.11
C LYS A 194 -0.13 -14.23 13.69
N ASN A 195 0.46 -13.34 14.52
CA ASN A 195 1.84 -12.87 14.36
C ASN A 195 2.82 -13.80 15.06
N ARG A 196 2.77 -15.07 14.70
CA ARG A 196 3.55 -16.13 15.34
C ARG A 196 4.37 -16.90 14.31
N TYR A 197 5.66 -17.08 14.60
CA TYR A 197 6.58 -17.82 13.75
C TYR A 197 7.09 -19.05 14.49
N LEU A 198 7.04 -20.19 13.81
CA LEU A 198 7.55 -21.47 14.31
C LEU A 198 9.07 -21.51 14.19
N ALA A 199 9.71 -22.50 14.85
CA ALA A 199 11.16 -22.67 14.80
C ALA A 199 11.72 -22.92 13.38
N ASN A 200 10.88 -23.41 12.45
CA ASN A 200 11.22 -23.57 11.04
C ASN A 200 11.02 -22.29 10.19
N GLY A 201 10.64 -21.18 10.83
CA GLY A 201 10.41 -19.88 10.18
C GLY A 201 9.02 -19.71 9.55
N HIS A 202 8.13 -20.70 9.63
CA HIS A 202 6.78 -20.57 9.10
C HIS A 202 5.93 -19.61 9.94
N ASN A 203 5.28 -18.65 9.31
CA ASN A 203 4.19 -17.93 9.97
C ASN A 203 3.03 -18.91 10.19
N TYR A 204 2.63 -19.06 11.45
CA TYR A 204 1.60 -19.99 11.87
C TYR A 204 0.31 -19.25 12.15
N LEU A 205 -0.73 -19.59 11.42
CA LEU A 205 -2.05 -18.99 11.61
C LEU A 205 -2.88 -19.81 12.62
N ASP A 206 -3.17 -21.05 12.27
CA ASP A 206 -3.87 -22.04 13.12
C ASP A 206 -3.57 -23.46 12.64
N ALA A 207 -4.22 -24.47 13.25
CA ALA A 207 -4.01 -25.87 12.90
C ALA A 207 -4.43 -26.22 11.45
N ARG A 208 -5.36 -25.48 10.84
CA ARG A 208 -5.79 -25.68 9.46
C ARG A 208 -4.81 -25.05 8.49
N LEU A 209 -4.12 -23.99 8.92
CA LEU A 209 -3.19 -23.21 8.10
C LEU A 209 -1.86 -23.01 8.86
N PRO A 210 -1.09 -24.10 9.03
CA PRO A 210 0.17 -24.06 9.81
C PRO A 210 1.33 -23.37 9.08
N LEU A 211 1.13 -23.04 7.80
CA LEU A 211 2.04 -22.25 6.98
C LEU A 211 1.23 -21.18 6.24
N TYR A 212 1.38 -19.95 6.69
CA TYR A 212 0.71 -18.80 6.07
C TYR A 212 1.73 -17.92 5.33
N LEU A 213 1.99 -18.24 4.08
CA LEU A 213 3.02 -17.58 3.25
C LEU A 213 2.84 -16.06 3.10
N PRO A 214 1.62 -15.48 3.06
CA PRO A 214 1.47 -14.01 3.06
C PRO A 214 2.11 -13.34 4.28
N GLY A 215 2.04 -13.96 5.46
CA GLY A 215 2.73 -13.45 6.66
C GLY A 215 4.25 -13.48 6.51
N ASN A 216 4.80 -14.58 5.98
CA ASN A 216 6.23 -14.68 5.68
C ASN A 216 6.67 -13.63 4.65
N GLY A 217 5.92 -13.50 3.54
CA GLY A 217 6.21 -12.52 2.49
C GLY A 217 6.12 -11.09 3.02
N GLY A 218 5.10 -10.79 3.81
CA GLY A 218 4.93 -9.48 4.44
C GLY A 218 6.10 -9.11 5.36
N LEU A 219 6.51 -10.02 6.25
CA LEU A 219 7.65 -9.81 7.14
C LEU A 219 8.94 -9.54 6.36
N LEU A 220 9.25 -10.38 5.37
CA LEU A 220 10.46 -10.23 4.55
C LEU A 220 10.45 -8.91 3.79
N HIS A 221 9.32 -8.53 3.20
CA HIS A 221 9.16 -7.28 2.49
C HIS A 221 9.34 -6.06 3.41
N ALA A 222 8.68 -6.07 4.57
CA ALA A 222 8.78 -4.97 5.53
C ALA A 222 10.21 -4.80 6.04
N VAL A 223 10.87 -5.88 6.47
CA VAL A 223 12.26 -5.83 6.97
C VAL A 223 13.20 -5.36 5.86
N ALA A 224 13.07 -5.89 4.64
CA ALA A 224 13.91 -5.47 3.52
C ALA A 224 13.75 -3.97 3.21
N ALA A 225 12.52 -3.47 3.17
CA ALA A 225 12.25 -2.04 2.96
C ALA A 225 12.74 -1.16 4.10
N MET A 226 12.55 -1.59 5.36
CA MET A 226 13.05 -0.87 6.54
C MET A 226 14.58 -0.77 6.56
N VAL A 227 15.29 -1.78 6.02
CA VAL A 227 16.74 -1.81 5.90
C VAL A 227 17.22 -0.98 4.71
N ALA A 228 16.70 -1.26 3.51
CA ALA A 228 17.16 -0.64 2.28
C ALA A 228 16.66 0.80 2.11
N GLY A 229 15.53 1.13 2.75
CA GLY A 229 14.84 2.40 2.58
C GLY A 229 13.90 2.42 1.38
N TRP A 230 13.39 3.60 1.09
CA TRP A 230 12.43 3.88 0.02
C TRP A 230 12.70 5.24 -0.60
N ASP A 231 12.05 5.56 -1.70
CA ASP A 231 12.16 6.89 -2.31
C ASP A 231 11.65 7.98 -1.33
N GLY A 232 12.52 8.93 -1.02
CA GLY A 232 12.25 9.97 -0.03
C GLY A 232 12.51 9.57 1.42
N ALA A 233 13.06 8.38 1.68
CA ALA A 233 13.43 7.96 3.03
C ALA A 233 14.43 8.92 3.71
N PRO A 234 14.44 9.01 5.04
CA PRO A 234 15.46 9.75 5.77
C PRO A 234 16.87 9.32 5.35
N LYS A 235 17.79 10.28 5.19
CA LYS A 235 19.17 10.02 4.77
C LYS A 235 20.01 9.47 5.94
N ARG A 236 19.67 8.27 6.39
CA ARG A 236 20.42 7.51 7.39
C ARG A 236 20.46 6.04 7.00
N PRO A 237 21.47 5.27 7.46
CA PRO A 237 21.46 3.81 7.30
C PRO A 237 20.23 3.19 7.95
N ASN A 238 19.67 2.17 7.29
CA ASN A 238 18.52 1.39 7.79
C ASN A 238 17.37 2.29 8.31
N PRO A 239 16.75 3.14 7.45
CA PRO A 239 15.90 4.23 7.90
C PRO A 239 14.65 3.78 8.67
N GLY A 240 14.22 2.54 8.50
CA GLY A 240 13.10 1.94 9.23
C GLY A 240 13.46 1.35 10.59
N PHE A 241 14.74 1.38 11.01
CA PHE A 241 15.17 0.89 12.32
C PHE A 241 15.62 2.03 13.23
N PRO A 242 15.40 1.90 14.56
CA PRO A 242 15.92 2.89 15.52
C PRO A 242 17.45 3.00 15.47
N ALA A 243 17.97 4.22 15.58
CA ALA A 243 19.39 4.51 15.64
C ALA A 243 19.90 4.64 17.10
N ASP A 244 19.33 3.84 18.00
CA ASP A 244 19.58 3.87 19.44
C ASP A 244 20.73 2.95 19.91
N GLY A 245 21.36 2.24 18.97
CA GLY A 245 22.45 1.30 19.23
C GLY A 245 22.00 -0.11 19.64
N ASN A 246 20.70 -0.36 19.77
CA ASN A 246 20.18 -1.68 20.15
C ASN A 246 20.10 -2.65 18.97
N TRP A 247 20.21 -2.14 17.73
CA TRP A 247 20.08 -2.93 16.51
C TRP A 247 21.40 -3.01 15.75
N LYS A 248 21.81 -4.23 15.43
CA LYS A 248 22.92 -4.49 14.50
C LYS A 248 22.32 -5.05 13.19
N ILE A 249 22.32 -4.23 12.16
CA ILE A 249 21.75 -4.60 10.84
C ILE A 249 22.87 -5.05 9.92
N LEU A 250 22.73 -6.21 9.32
CA LEU A 250 23.58 -6.73 8.24
C LEU A 250 22.68 -7.05 7.04
N SER A 251 23.04 -6.57 5.88
CA SER A 251 22.28 -6.81 4.64
C SER A 251 23.20 -6.92 3.45
N GLU A 252 22.75 -7.66 2.45
CA GLU A 252 23.44 -7.82 1.17
C GLU A 252 22.41 -7.81 0.04
N GLY A 253 22.71 -7.08 -1.05
CA GLY A 253 21.93 -7.09 -2.28
C GLY A 253 20.55 -6.43 -2.20
N LEU A 254 20.19 -5.76 -1.10
CA LEU A 254 18.92 -5.05 -0.99
C LEU A 254 18.98 -3.70 -1.71
N LEU A 255 17.91 -3.38 -2.41
CA LEU A 255 17.71 -2.09 -3.06
C LEU A 255 16.52 -1.36 -2.42
N PRO A 256 16.57 -0.01 -2.33
CA PRO A 256 15.42 0.76 -1.90
C PRO A 256 14.20 0.51 -2.80
N ILE A 257 13.03 0.52 -2.17
CA ILE A 257 11.74 0.43 -2.87
C ILE A 257 11.24 1.83 -3.28
N PRO A 258 10.25 1.92 -4.20
CA PRO A 258 9.58 3.18 -4.53
C PRO A 258 8.92 3.86 -3.34
#